data_c2492e663ed712881d52f9f429b9acb0
#
_entry.id   c2492e663ed712881d52f9f429b9acb0
#
_cell.length_a   1.000
_cell.length_b   1.000
_cell.length_c   1.000
_cell.angle_alpha   90.00
_cell.angle_beta   90.00
_cell.angle_gamma   90.00
#
_symmetry.space_group_name_H-M   'P 1'
#
loop_
_entity.id
_entity.type
_entity.pdbx_description
1 polymer ?
#
loop_
_entity_poly.entity_id
_entity_poly.type
_entity_poly.pdbx_seq_one_letter_code
_entity_poly.pdbx_strand_id
1 'polypeptide(L)'
;MLDRTIWWHVYPLAALGAPIRGEHDTAHRLRTLEPWLDYLVELGCNGLLLGPIFASATHGYDTLDHFRIDPRLGDEEDFAWLIDECSARGIHIMLDGVFNHVARTHPWVEQGLAGDTDWEGHGELATLHHADPAVRDAVVEIMLHWLRRGIAGWRLDVAYAVPADFWADVLARVRSEFPDAMFLGEVIHGDYSSIGKAGSLDAVTQYELWKATWSSLVDVNFWELAHALERHPADVLPNTFVGNHDVDRIASTVGEDKVVLAAAVLMTVPGMPSIYYGDEQGFTGVRGESWSADDAVRPTLPASPAELSPLGSWLFTEYQRLIGVRRRNAWLTRATVEVLDKTNETISFRCFDGEHSLQTDLWLSPTPGVRIHAGGDE
;
A
#
# COMPACT_ATOMS: atom_id res chain seq x y z
N MET A 1 -15.53 5.00 7.23
CA MET A 1 -14.88 4.29 8.35
C MET A 1 -13.53 3.73 7.91
N LEU A 2 -13.44 3.14 6.73
CA LEU A 2 -12.17 2.60 6.15
C LEU A 2 -11.13 3.67 5.82
N ASP A 3 -11.53 4.90 5.56
CA ASP A 3 -10.64 6.04 5.28
C ASP A 3 -9.69 6.39 6.46
N ARG A 4 -9.96 5.89 7.67
CA ARG A 4 -9.11 6.05 8.86
C ARG A 4 -8.27 4.83 9.19
N THR A 5 -8.26 3.84 8.31
CA THR A 5 -7.46 2.63 8.47
C THR A 5 -5.98 2.96 8.32
N ILE A 6 -5.16 2.39 9.19
CA ILE A 6 -3.71 2.36 9.07
C ILE A 6 -3.36 0.97 8.58
N TRP A 7 -2.87 0.88 7.35
CA TRP A 7 -2.63 -0.38 6.68
C TRP A 7 -1.23 -0.90 7.00
N TRP A 8 -1.13 -2.19 7.31
CA TRP A 8 0.11 -2.94 7.24
C TRP A 8 0.13 -3.68 5.91
N HIS A 9 1.05 -3.32 5.03
CA HIS A 9 1.12 -3.83 3.67
C HIS A 9 2.10 -4.99 3.59
N VAL A 10 1.62 -6.16 3.19
CA VAL A 10 2.40 -7.39 3.09
C VAL A 10 2.37 -7.90 1.65
N TYR A 11 3.52 -8.26 1.09
CA TYR A 11 3.62 -9.01 -0.15
C TYR A 11 3.72 -10.51 0.17
N PRO A 12 2.61 -11.27 0.15
CA PRO A 12 2.52 -12.55 0.84
C PRO A 12 3.40 -13.64 0.25
N LEU A 13 3.58 -13.73 -1.07
CA LEU A 13 4.43 -14.76 -1.68
C LEU A 13 5.84 -14.75 -1.08
N ALA A 14 6.50 -13.60 -1.05
CA ALA A 14 7.83 -13.51 -0.48
C ALA A 14 7.83 -13.50 1.06
N ALA A 15 6.95 -12.71 1.67
CA ALA A 15 6.86 -12.58 3.12
C ALA A 15 6.65 -13.94 3.82
N LEU A 16 5.89 -14.84 3.21
CA LEU A 16 5.58 -16.16 3.75
C LEU A 16 6.47 -17.27 3.16
N GLY A 17 7.53 -16.91 2.44
CA GLY A 17 8.53 -17.85 1.93
C GLY A 17 8.04 -18.79 0.84
N ALA A 18 7.07 -18.35 0.03
CA ALA A 18 6.63 -19.11 -1.13
C ALA A 18 7.70 -19.06 -2.25
N PRO A 19 7.91 -20.15 -2.99
CA PRO A 19 8.82 -20.15 -4.15
C PRO A 19 8.21 -19.28 -5.27
N ILE A 20 8.82 -18.14 -5.55
CA ILE A 20 8.33 -17.23 -6.61
C ILE A 20 8.71 -17.77 -7.98
N ARG A 21 9.85 -18.47 -8.08
CA ARG A 21 10.45 -18.97 -9.31
C ARG A 21 10.76 -20.47 -9.17
N GLY A 22 10.76 -21.16 -10.29
CA GLY A 22 11.01 -22.61 -10.31
C GLY A 22 9.74 -23.43 -10.07
N GLU A 23 9.90 -24.61 -9.48
CA GLU A 23 8.75 -25.48 -9.18
C GLU A 23 7.92 -24.92 -8.03
N HIS A 24 6.61 -24.79 -8.25
CA HIS A 24 5.68 -24.37 -7.22
C HIS A 24 5.31 -25.55 -6.32
N ASP A 25 5.36 -25.32 -5.03
CA ASP A 25 4.81 -26.25 -4.03
C ASP A 25 3.37 -25.90 -3.68
N THR A 26 2.76 -26.75 -2.88
CA THR A 26 1.44 -26.48 -2.26
C THR A 26 1.62 -26.48 -0.77
N ALA A 27 1.20 -25.39 -0.11
CA ALA A 27 1.38 -25.23 1.32
C ALA A 27 0.34 -24.27 1.92
N HIS A 28 0.09 -24.36 3.22
CA HIS A 28 -0.85 -23.53 3.97
C HIS A 28 -0.15 -22.31 4.60
N ARG A 29 0.56 -21.51 3.77
CA ARG A 29 1.40 -20.41 4.26
C ARG A 29 0.60 -19.23 4.82
N LEU A 30 -0.63 -18.99 4.35
CA LEU A 30 -1.48 -17.93 4.93
C LEU A 30 -1.67 -18.10 6.44
N ARG A 31 -1.70 -19.34 6.95
CA ARG A 31 -1.82 -19.61 8.39
C ARG A 31 -0.61 -19.16 9.19
N THR A 32 0.55 -18.99 8.57
CA THR A 32 1.73 -18.48 9.27
C THR A 32 1.61 -16.99 9.60
N LEU A 33 0.59 -16.29 9.08
CA LEU A 33 0.26 -14.93 9.49
C LEU A 33 -0.33 -14.83 10.90
N GLU A 34 -0.78 -15.93 11.52
CA GLU A 34 -1.45 -15.89 12.84
C GLU A 34 -0.73 -15.02 13.89
N PRO A 35 0.56 -15.24 14.22
CA PRO A 35 1.26 -14.41 15.19
C PRO A 35 1.50 -12.97 14.68
N TRP A 36 1.48 -12.76 13.39
CA TRP A 36 1.65 -11.44 12.77
C TRP A 36 0.39 -10.58 12.82
N LEU A 37 -0.80 -11.18 12.97
CA LEU A 37 -2.04 -10.42 13.17
C LEU A 37 -2.05 -9.72 14.54
N ASP A 38 -1.57 -10.38 15.58
CA ASP A 38 -1.41 -9.78 16.91
C ASP A 38 -0.32 -8.70 16.88
N TYR A 39 0.79 -8.94 16.18
CA TYR A 39 1.84 -7.95 15.95
C TYR A 39 1.34 -6.70 15.22
N LEU A 40 0.51 -6.86 14.18
CA LEU A 40 -0.13 -5.76 13.45
C LEU A 40 -0.97 -4.90 14.41
N VAL A 41 -1.75 -5.53 15.30
CA VAL A 41 -2.55 -4.83 16.30
C VAL A 41 -1.66 -4.14 17.34
N GLU A 42 -0.59 -4.79 17.80
CA GLU A 42 0.39 -4.23 18.73
C GLU A 42 1.11 -3.02 18.11
N LEU A 43 1.48 -3.07 16.84
CA LEU A 43 2.05 -1.94 16.11
C LEU A 43 1.09 -0.74 16.09
N GLY A 44 -0.20 -1.02 16.13
CA GLY A 44 -1.27 -0.02 16.11
C GLY A 44 -1.97 0.06 14.76
N CYS A 45 -1.72 -0.82 13.82
CA CYS A 45 -2.48 -0.93 12.57
C CYS A 45 -3.84 -1.59 12.80
N ASN A 46 -4.75 -1.41 11.86
CA ASN A 46 -6.08 -2.04 11.86
C ASN A 46 -6.52 -2.45 10.45
N GLY A 47 -5.60 -2.47 9.52
CA GLY A 47 -5.81 -2.97 8.16
C GLY A 47 -4.63 -3.82 7.72
N LEU A 48 -4.94 -4.91 7.02
CA LEU A 48 -4.00 -5.79 6.33
C LEU A 48 -4.21 -5.60 4.83
N LEU A 49 -3.24 -4.94 4.19
CA LEU A 49 -3.19 -4.80 2.73
C LEU A 49 -2.30 -5.91 2.18
N LEU A 50 -2.89 -6.84 1.47
CA LEU A 50 -2.18 -7.97 0.86
C LEU A 50 -1.87 -7.67 -0.59
N GLY A 51 -0.61 -7.80 -1.00
CA GLY A 51 -0.24 -7.97 -2.40
C GLY A 51 -0.93 -9.21 -3.00
N PRO A 52 -0.73 -9.52 -4.29
CA PRO A 52 -1.48 -10.57 -4.97
C PRO A 52 -1.45 -11.92 -4.25
N ILE A 53 -2.64 -12.51 -4.07
CA ILE A 53 -2.83 -13.82 -3.42
C ILE A 53 -3.46 -14.87 -4.35
N PHE A 54 -3.80 -14.48 -5.57
CA PHE A 54 -4.47 -15.37 -6.53
C PHE A 54 -3.48 -16.25 -7.27
N ALA A 55 -3.97 -17.38 -7.77
CA ALA A 55 -3.16 -18.31 -8.55
C ALA A 55 -2.45 -17.56 -9.69
N SER A 56 -1.13 -17.65 -9.72
CA SER A 56 -0.28 -16.89 -10.62
C SER A 56 0.85 -17.75 -11.20
N ALA A 57 1.42 -17.30 -12.29
CA ALA A 57 2.50 -18.03 -12.95
C ALA A 57 3.80 -17.92 -12.17
N THR A 58 4.12 -16.74 -11.58
CA THR A 58 5.35 -16.52 -10.82
C THR A 58 5.12 -15.59 -9.61
N HIS A 59 5.12 -14.28 -9.82
CA HIS A 59 5.21 -13.24 -8.78
C HIS A 59 3.86 -12.66 -8.31
N GLY A 60 2.75 -13.23 -8.76
CA GLY A 60 1.41 -12.77 -8.35
C GLY A 60 0.78 -11.74 -9.29
N TYR A 61 1.57 -10.89 -9.95
CA TYR A 61 1.07 -9.93 -10.94
C TYR A 61 0.86 -10.53 -12.33
N ASP A 62 1.11 -11.82 -12.48
CA ASP A 62 0.87 -12.64 -13.66
C ASP A 62 -0.23 -13.68 -13.36
N THR A 63 -1.42 -13.17 -13.08
CA THR A 63 -2.58 -13.97 -12.62
C THR A 63 -2.99 -15.02 -13.64
N LEU A 64 -3.26 -16.24 -13.16
CA LEU A 64 -3.79 -17.38 -13.91
C LEU A 64 -5.27 -17.66 -13.60
N ASP A 65 -5.73 -17.34 -12.38
CA ASP A 65 -7.11 -17.56 -11.95
C ASP A 65 -7.43 -16.62 -10.78
N HIS A 66 -8.31 -15.66 -11.00
CA HIS A 66 -8.72 -14.68 -9.99
C HIS A 66 -9.72 -15.24 -8.95
N PHE A 67 -10.25 -16.43 -9.15
CA PHE A 67 -11.19 -17.06 -8.23
C PHE A 67 -10.55 -18.10 -7.31
N ARG A 68 -9.24 -18.29 -7.43
CA ARG A 68 -8.50 -19.31 -6.69
C ARG A 68 -7.32 -18.68 -5.96
N ILE A 69 -7.19 -19.03 -4.67
CA ILE A 69 -5.98 -18.71 -3.90
C ILE A 69 -4.77 -19.43 -4.51
N ASP A 70 -3.63 -18.78 -4.54
CA ASP A 70 -2.39 -19.37 -5.03
C ASP A 70 -2.03 -20.59 -4.17
N PRO A 71 -1.85 -21.78 -4.77
CA PRO A 71 -1.57 -23.02 -4.03
C PRO A 71 -0.32 -22.93 -3.16
N ARG A 72 0.61 -22.03 -3.49
CA ARG A 72 1.80 -21.75 -2.68
C ARG A 72 1.46 -21.05 -1.36
N LEU A 73 0.34 -20.33 -1.30
CA LEU A 73 -0.13 -19.61 -0.12
C LEU A 73 -1.13 -20.41 0.69
N GLY A 74 -2.01 -21.17 0.03
CA GLY A 74 -3.06 -21.92 0.69
C GLY A 74 -4.23 -22.24 -0.22
N ASP A 75 -5.38 -22.39 0.40
CA ASP A 75 -6.65 -22.67 -0.24
C ASP A 75 -7.78 -21.79 0.32
N GLU A 76 -9.02 -22.08 -0.10
CA GLU A 76 -10.21 -21.35 0.35
C GLU A 76 -10.45 -21.48 1.87
N GLU A 77 -10.06 -22.60 2.50
CA GLU A 77 -10.22 -22.81 3.95
C GLU A 77 -9.20 -21.94 4.71
N ASP A 78 -7.99 -21.79 4.20
CA ASP A 78 -6.96 -20.90 4.78
C ASP A 78 -7.37 -19.45 4.66
N PHE A 79 -7.96 -19.07 3.53
CA PHE A 79 -8.45 -17.70 3.35
C PHE A 79 -9.66 -17.41 4.26
N ALA A 80 -10.62 -18.33 4.36
CA ALA A 80 -11.76 -18.18 5.27
C ALA A 80 -11.28 -18.04 6.73
N TRP A 81 -10.31 -18.85 7.14
CA TRP A 81 -9.66 -18.71 8.44
C TRP A 81 -9.02 -17.34 8.64
N LEU A 82 -8.30 -16.81 7.63
CA LEU A 82 -7.68 -15.49 7.71
C LEU A 82 -8.72 -14.38 7.88
N ILE A 83 -9.85 -14.46 7.16
CA ILE A 83 -10.98 -13.53 7.32
C ILE A 83 -11.53 -13.58 8.76
N ASP A 84 -11.75 -14.76 9.31
CA ASP A 84 -12.29 -14.93 10.66
C ASP A 84 -11.32 -14.38 11.72
N GLU A 85 -10.01 -14.68 11.61
CA GLU A 85 -8.99 -14.19 12.54
C GLU A 85 -8.79 -12.68 12.48
N CYS A 86 -8.81 -12.10 11.27
CA CYS A 86 -8.78 -10.65 11.10
C CYS A 86 -10.03 -9.98 11.67
N SER A 87 -11.21 -10.54 11.39
CA SER A 87 -12.48 -10.02 11.90
C SER A 87 -12.53 -10.05 13.43
N ALA A 88 -12.06 -11.13 14.06
CA ALA A 88 -11.99 -11.27 15.52
C ALA A 88 -11.11 -10.20 16.17
N ARG A 89 -10.11 -9.69 15.46
CA ARG A 89 -9.18 -8.64 15.92
C ARG A 89 -9.57 -7.22 15.46
N GLY A 90 -10.66 -7.08 14.69
CA GLY A 90 -11.06 -5.79 14.10
C GLY A 90 -10.12 -5.31 13.00
N ILE A 91 -9.45 -6.23 12.29
CA ILE A 91 -8.55 -5.95 11.17
C ILE A 91 -9.35 -6.01 9.87
N HIS A 92 -9.29 -4.95 9.08
CA HIS A 92 -9.84 -4.91 7.72
C HIS A 92 -8.85 -5.54 6.73
N ILE A 93 -9.34 -6.34 5.78
CA ILE A 93 -8.51 -6.90 4.71
C ILE A 93 -8.77 -6.16 3.40
N MET A 94 -7.71 -5.74 2.71
CA MET A 94 -7.75 -5.24 1.34
C MET A 94 -6.90 -6.16 0.46
N LEU A 95 -7.44 -6.59 -0.66
CA LEU A 95 -6.73 -7.42 -1.64
C LEU A 95 -6.21 -6.59 -2.80
N ASP A 96 -5.16 -7.09 -3.43
CA ASP A 96 -4.59 -6.53 -4.64
C ASP A 96 -5.26 -7.15 -5.88
N GLY A 97 -5.87 -6.30 -6.70
CA GLY A 97 -6.57 -6.66 -7.92
C GLY A 97 -5.76 -6.29 -9.15
N VAL A 98 -5.22 -7.30 -9.83
CA VAL A 98 -4.51 -7.14 -11.10
C VAL A 98 -5.53 -7.24 -12.23
N PHE A 99 -6.05 -6.09 -12.68
CA PHE A 99 -7.10 -6.01 -13.71
C PHE A 99 -6.69 -5.23 -14.95
N ASN A 100 -5.41 -4.88 -15.07
CA ASN A 100 -4.85 -4.33 -16.30
C ASN A 100 -4.41 -5.43 -17.26
N HIS A 101 -3.87 -6.52 -16.73
CA HIS A 101 -3.26 -7.62 -17.49
C HIS A 101 -3.42 -8.95 -16.75
N VAL A 102 -3.12 -10.03 -17.44
CA VAL A 102 -3.07 -11.40 -16.93
C VAL A 102 -1.84 -12.11 -17.49
N ALA A 103 -1.49 -13.28 -16.94
CA ALA A 103 -0.48 -14.13 -17.56
C ALA A 103 -0.84 -14.46 -19.02
N ARG A 104 0.14 -14.55 -19.91
CA ARG A 104 -0.06 -14.93 -21.31
C ARG A 104 -0.76 -16.28 -21.49
N THR A 105 -0.65 -17.15 -20.49
CA THR A 105 -1.28 -18.48 -20.46
C THR A 105 -2.65 -18.49 -19.79
N HIS A 106 -3.17 -17.32 -19.38
CA HIS A 106 -4.51 -17.20 -18.79
C HIS A 106 -5.58 -17.60 -19.83
N PRO A 107 -6.66 -18.32 -19.43
CA PRO A 107 -7.72 -18.74 -20.35
C PRO A 107 -8.38 -17.57 -21.13
N TRP A 108 -8.36 -16.36 -20.59
CA TRP A 108 -8.91 -15.17 -21.26
C TRP A 108 -8.17 -14.78 -22.55
N VAL A 109 -6.92 -15.19 -22.72
CA VAL A 109 -6.17 -14.97 -23.96
C VAL A 109 -6.79 -15.80 -25.10
N GLU A 110 -7.07 -17.08 -24.86
CA GLU A 110 -7.75 -17.96 -25.82
C GLU A 110 -9.20 -17.53 -26.12
N GLN A 111 -9.87 -16.94 -25.12
CA GLN A 111 -11.24 -16.42 -25.22
C GLN A 111 -11.32 -15.05 -25.91
N GLY A 112 -10.18 -14.42 -26.22
CA GLY A 112 -10.12 -13.09 -26.84
C GLY A 112 -10.47 -11.94 -25.89
N LEU A 113 -10.42 -12.15 -24.57
CA LEU A 113 -10.66 -11.13 -23.55
C LEU A 113 -9.37 -10.41 -23.11
N ALA A 114 -8.21 -10.99 -23.44
CA ALA A 114 -6.90 -10.37 -23.28
C ALA A 114 -6.19 -10.31 -24.62
N GLY A 115 -5.41 -9.24 -24.84
CA GLY A 115 -4.84 -8.93 -26.15
C GLY A 115 -3.46 -9.49 -26.40
N ASP A 116 -3.00 -9.27 -27.65
CA ASP A 116 -1.65 -9.60 -28.10
C ASP A 116 -0.59 -8.58 -27.67
N THR A 117 -1.02 -7.46 -27.08
CA THR A 117 -0.12 -6.41 -26.58
C THR A 117 0.44 -6.79 -25.23
N ASP A 118 1.76 -6.62 -25.10
CA ASP A 118 2.46 -6.80 -23.85
C ASP A 118 2.23 -5.60 -22.94
N TRP A 119 2.28 -5.82 -21.63
CA TRP A 119 2.32 -4.74 -20.66
C TRP A 119 3.78 -4.30 -20.48
N GLU A 120 4.09 -3.05 -20.84
CA GLU A 120 5.43 -2.44 -20.70
C GLU A 120 6.60 -3.28 -21.30
N GLY A 121 6.31 -4.08 -22.33
CA GLY A 121 7.31 -4.95 -22.96
C GLY A 121 7.53 -6.29 -22.25
N HIS A 122 6.72 -6.60 -21.24
CA HIS A 122 6.71 -7.90 -20.58
C HIS A 122 5.92 -8.91 -21.41
N GLY A 123 6.63 -9.67 -22.25
CA GLY A 123 6.02 -10.63 -23.20
C GLY A 123 5.20 -11.75 -22.53
N GLU A 124 5.39 -12.00 -21.25
CA GLU A 124 4.63 -12.94 -20.43
C GLU A 124 3.28 -12.40 -19.93
N LEU A 125 3.01 -11.09 -20.10
CA LEU A 125 1.77 -10.45 -19.67
C LEU A 125 0.91 -10.08 -20.89
N ALA A 126 -0.40 -10.31 -20.80
CA ALA A 126 -1.38 -9.97 -21.83
C ALA A 126 -2.35 -8.91 -21.29
N THR A 127 -2.41 -7.76 -21.93
CA THR A 127 -3.31 -6.65 -21.53
C THR A 127 -4.77 -7.04 -21.79
N LEU A 128 -5.68 -6.71 -20.85
CA LEU A 128 -7.11 -6.98 -20.98
C LEU A 128 -7.77 -6.04 -21.98
N HIS A 129 -8.80 -6.53 -22.67
CA HIS A 129 -9.63 -5.76 -23.58
C HIS A 129 -10.69 -4.97 -22.80
N HIS A 130 -10.31 -3.90 -22.10
CA HIS A 130 -11.18 -3.11 -21.21
C HIS A 130 -12.41 -2.51 -21.89
N ALA A 131 -12.40 -2.36 -23.22
CA ALA A 131 -13.58 -1.94 -23.98
C ALA A 131 -14.63 -3.04 -24.13
N ASP A 132 -14.26 -4.32 -23.92
CA ASP A 132 -15.17 -5.45 -24.03
C ASP A 132 -16.09 -5.51 -22.80
N PRO A 133 -17.42 -5.53 -22.97
CA PRO A 133 -18.35 -5.70 -21.85
C PRO A 133 -18.12 -6.98 -21.04
N ALA A 134 -17.68 -8.06 -21.69
CA ALA A 134 -17.43 -9.34 -21.01
C ALA A 134 -16.26 -9.23 -20.01
N VAL A 135 -15.24 -8.40 -20.29
CA VAL A 135 -14.16 -8.10 -19.36
C VAL A 135 -14.69 -7.33 -18.15
N ARG A 136 -15.54 -6.31 -18.38
CA ARG A 136 -16.19 -5.55 -17.30
C ARG A 136 -17.04 -6.46 -16.41
N ASP A 137 -17.84 -7.33 -16.99
CA ASP A 137 -18.69 -8.28 -16.27
C ASP A 137 -17.85 -9.24 -15.43
N ALA A 138 -16.77 -9.77 -16.00
CA ALA A 138 -15.86 -10.67 -15.29
C ALA A 138 -15.16 -10.00 -14.11
N VAL A 139 -14.67 -8.75 -14.27
CA VAL A 139 -14.01 -8.02 -13.18
C VAL A 139 -15.00 -7.68 -12.06
N VAL A 140 -16.24 -7.29 -12.40
CA VAL A 140 -17.31 -7.09 -11.40
C VAL A 140 -17.54 -8.38 -10.60
N GLU A 141 -17.67 -9.52 -11.28
CA GLU A 141 -17.92 -10.80 -10.60
C GLU A 141 -16.75 -11.22 -9.70
N ILE A 142 -15.50 -11.00 -10.13
CA ILE A 142 -14.33 -11.25 -9.30
C ILE A 142 -14.37 -10.39 -8.04
N MET A 143 -14.62 -9.09 -8.19
CA MET A 143 -14.66 -8.17 -7.06
C MET A 143 -15.76 -8.54 -6.06
N LEU A 144 -16.97 -8.85 -6.55
CA LEU A 144 -18.08 -9.24 -5.71
C LEU A 144 -17.83 -10.58 -4.99
N HIS A 145 -17.21 -11.53 -5.69
CA HIS A 145 -16.87 -12.85 -5.13
C HIS A 145 -16.04 -12.74 -3.84
N TRP A 146 -15.02 -11.90 -3.83
CA TRP A 146 -14.14 -11.73 -2.67
C TRP A 146 -14.73 -10.78 -1.61
N LEU A 147 -15.49 -9.76 -2.02
CA LEU A 147 -16.24 -8.91 -1.06
C LEU A 147 -17.28 -9.71 -0.28
N ARG A 148 -17.99 -10.63 -0.94
CA ARG A 148 -18.91 -11.57 -0.27
C ARG A 148 -18.22 -12.49 0.73
N ARG A 149 -16.90 -12.68 0.60
CA ARG A 149 -16.07 -13.43 1.56
C ARG A 149 -15.55 -12.61 2.72
N GLY A 150 -15.81 -11.32 2.75
CA GLY A 150 -15.54 -10.45 3.89
C GLY A 150 -14.33 -9.52 3.78
N ILE A 151 -13.74 -9.35 2.59
CA ILE A 151 -12.74 -8.30 2.42
C ILE A 151 -13.40 -6.92 2.47
N ALA A 152 -12.62 -5.90 2.85
CA ALA A 152 -13.09 -4.53 2.99
C ALA A 152 -12.95 -3.71 1.69
N GLY A 153 -12.14 -4.15 0.75
CA GLY A 153 -11.90 -3.41 -0.48
C GLY A 153 -10.77 -3.97 -1.33
N TRP A 154 -10.39 -3.18 -2.33
CA TRP A 154 -9.41 -3.53 -3.34
C TRP A 154 -8.35 -2.44 -3.52
N ARG A 155 -7.08 -2.82 -3.55
CA ARG A 155 -6.03 -2.04 -4.21
C ARG A 155 -6.05 -2.45 -5.68
N LEU A 156 -6.08 -1.49 -6.59
CA LEU A 156 -6.18 -1.70 -8.04
C LEU A 156 -4.81 -1.44 -8.64
N ASP A 157 -4.16 -2.52 -9.06
CA ASP A 157 -2.84 -2.48 -9.67
C ASP A 157 -2.85 -1.66 -10.96
N VAL A 158 -1.82 -0.83 -11.15
CA VAL A 158 -1.64 0.09 -12.31
C VAL A 158 -2.94 0.78 -12.75
N ALA A 159 -3.73 1.26 -11.80
CA ALA A 159 -5.05 1.83 -12.07
C ALA A 159 -5.02 2.99 -13.07
N TYR A 160 -3.90 3.71 -13.16
CA TYR A 160 -3.68 4.80 -14.11
C TYR A 160 -3.64 4.35 -15.58
N ALA A 161 -3.32 3.08 -15.84
CA ALA A 161 -3.21 2.51 -17.18
C ALA A 161 -4.55 1.97 -17.71
N VAL A 162 -5.48 1.68 -16.81
CA VAL A 162 -6.83 1.21 -17.15
C VAL A 162 -7.74 2.39 -17.46
N PRO A 163 -8.57 2.36 -18.52
CA PRO A 163 -9.46 3.47 -18.86
C PRO A 163 -10.36 3.87 -17.69
N ALA A 164 -10.47 5.17 -17.42
CA ALA A 164 -11.24 5.69 -16.29
C ALA A 164 -12.74 5.33 -16.35
N ASP A 165 -13.33 5.27 -17.56
CA ASP A 165 -14.72 4.84 -17.75
C ASP A 165 -14.94 3.36 -17.42
N PHE A 166 -13.91 2.53 -17.57
CA PHE A 166 -13.93 1.15 -17.12
C PHE A 166 -14.07 1.09 -15.59
N TRP A 167 -13.23 1.82 -14.86
CA TRP A 167 -13.34 1.86 -13.40
C TRP A 167 -14.67 2.44 -12.94
N ALA A 168 -15.10 3.56 -13.53
CA ALA A 168 -16.36 4.20 -13.16
C ALA A 168 -17.56 3.25 -13.28
N ASP A 169 -17.64 2.47 -14.37
CA ASP A 169 -18.70 1.49 -14.60
C ASP A 169 -18.58 0.29 -13.61
N VAL A 170 -17.43 -0.34 -13.57
CA VAL A 170 -17.19 -1.53 -12.72
C VAL A 170 -17.45 -1.19 -11.25
N LEU A 171 -16.87 -0.09 -10.74
CA LEU A 171 -17.00 0.27 -9.33
C LEU A 171 -18.43 0.71 -8.97
N ALA A 172 -19.16 1.37 -9.87
CA ALA A 172 -20.57 1.68 -9.65
C ALA A 172 -21.42 0.41 -9.48
N ARG A 173 -21.16 -0.60 -10.29
CA ARG A 173 -21.86 -1.90 -10.21
C ARG A 173 -21.51 -2.65 -8.92
N VAL A 174 -20.23 -2.68 -8.54
CA VAL A 174 -19.81 -3.31 -7.27
C VAL A 174 -20.41 -2.59 -6.06
N ARG A 175 -20.40 -1.25 -6.04
CA ARG A 175 -20.99 -0.46 -4.95
C ARG A 175 -22.52 -0.63 -4.83
N SER A 176 -23.21 -1.06 -5.88
CA SER A 176 -24.64 -1.35 -5.76
C SER A 176 -24.95 -2.47 -4.76
N GLU A 177 -24.00 -3.39 -4.54
CA GLU A 177 -24.10 -4.48 -3.56
C GLU A 177 -23.26 -4.18 -2.29
N PHE A 178 -22.07 -3.60 -2.46
CA PHE A 178 -21.13 -3.26 -1.38
C PHE A 178 -20.82 -1.76 -1.34
N PRO A 179 -21.73 -0.91 -0.85
CA PRO A 179 -21.58 0.54 -0.88
C PRO A 179 -20.42 1.07 -0.03
N ASP A 180 -19.99 0.29 0.98
CA ASP A 180 -18.90 0.65 1.89
C ASP A 180 -17.54 0.07 1.48
N ALA A 181 -17.46 -0.68 0.36
CA ALA A 181 -16.20 -1.20 -0.14
C ALA A 181 -15.27 -0.07 -0.58
N MET A 182 -13.97 -0.16 -0.22
CA MET A 182 -12.96 0.82 -0.57
C MET A 182 -12.18 0.40 -1.80
N PHE A 183 -11.93 1.34 -2.69
CA PHE A 183 -11.15 1.15 -3.91
C PHE A 183 -9.96 2.11 -3.94
N LEU A 184 -8.78 1.55 -3.66
CA LEU A 184 -7.50 2.24 -3.69
C LEU A 184 -6.84 2.00 -5.06
N GLY A 185 -6.71 3.03 -5.89
CA GLY A 185 -5.99 2.93 -7.16
C GLY A 185 -4.50 3.18 -7.00
N GLU A 186 -3.68 2.30 -7.56
CA GLU A 186 -2.28 2.63 -7.74
C GLU A 186 -2.13 3.64 -8.88
N VAL A 187 -1.57 4.80 -8.54
CA VAL A 187 -1.23 5.87 -9.48
C VAL A 187 0.19 6.32 -9.20
N ILE A 188 1.09 6.11 -10.16
CA ILE A 188 2.53 6.40 -9.98
C ILE A 188 2.84 7.87 -10.26
N HIS A 189 2.15 8.45 -11.25
CA HIS A 189 2.38 9.84 -11.69
C HIS A 189 1.13 10.43 -12.35
N GLY A 190 1.14 11.73 -12.57
CA GLY A 190 0.06 12.46 -13.24
C GLY A 190 -0.81 13.26 -12.27
N ASP A 191 -1.99 13.64 -12.71
CA ASP A 191 -2.96 14.34 -11.88
C ASP A 191 -3.79 13.33 -11.05
N TYR A 192 -3.32 13.06 -9.83
CA TYR A 192 -3.95 12.13 -8.90
C TYR A 192 -5.44 12.39 -8.67
N SER A 193 -5.80 13.68 -8.52
CA SER A 193 -7.19 14.10 -8.31
C SER A 193 -8.06 13.80 -9.53
N SER A 194 -7.59 14.13 -10.72
CA SER A 194 -8.32 13.89 -11.96
C SER A 194 -8.48 12.40 -12.23
N ILE A 195 -7.43 11.60 -12.07
CA ILE A 195 -7.46 10.13 -12.26
C ILE A 195 -8.42 9.50 -11.26
N GLY A 196 -8.30 9.83 -9.98
CA GLY A 196 -9.16 9.29 -8.94
C GLY A 196 -10.64 9.60 -9.15
N LYS A 197 -10.97 10.85 -9.47
CA LYS A 197 -12.36 11.28 -9.74
C LYS A 197 -12.94 10.62 -11.00
N ALA A 198 -12.18 10.62 -12.10
CA ALA A 198 -12.63 10.04 -13.37
C ALA A 198 -12.90 8.54 -13.26
N GLY A 199 -12.06 7.80 -12.50
CA GLY A 199 -12.21 6.38 -12.22
C GLY A 199 -13.16 6.05 -11.06
N SER A 200 -13.70 7.05 -10.36
CA SER A 200 -14.51 6.85 -9.14
C SER A 200 -13.77 6.09 -8.03
N LEU A 201 -12.44 6.29 -7.92
CA LEU A 201 -11.62 5.70 -6.87
C LEU A 201 -11.83 6.45 -5.55
N ASP A 202 -11.81 5.72 -4.42
CA ASP A 202 -11.91 6.32 -3.10
C ASP A 202 -10.58 6.91 -2.65
N ALA A 203 -9.48 6.24 -3.00
CA ALA A 203 -8.13 6.66 -2.65
C ALA A 203 -7.15 6.39 -3.81
N VAL A 204 -6.03 7.11 -3.80
CA VAL A 204 -4.92 6.90 -4.76
C VAL A 204 -3.56 6.96 -4.05
N THR A 205 -2.61 6.17 -4.51
CA THR A 205 -1.24 6.14 -3.97
C THR A 205 -0.50 7.44 -4.23
N GLN A 206 0.37 7.85 -3.29
CA GLN A 206 1.09 9.14 -3.35
C GLN A 206 2.59 8.95 -3.57
N TYR A 207 2.97 8.55 -4.79
CA TYR A 207 4.38 8.37 -5.16
C TYR A 207 5.17 9.69 -5.19
N GLU A 208 4.53 10.82 -5.50
CA GLU A 208 5.18 12.13 -5.45
C GLU A 208 5.59 12.48 -4.01
N LEU A 209 4.71 12.28 -3.04
CA LEU A 209 5.03 12.50 -1.63
C LEU A 209 6.08 11.50 -1.12
N TRP A 210 5.97 10.22 -1.50
CA TRP A 210 6.98 9.20 -1.19
C TRP A 210 8.37 9.64 -1.67
N LYS A 211 8.48 10.02 -2.96
CA LYS A 211 9.73 10.48 -3.54
C LYS A 211 10.26 11.72 -2.82
N ALA A 212 9.43 12.74 -2.64
CA ALA A 212 9.83 13.99 -1.99
C ALA A 212 10.26 13.76 -0.53
N THR A 213 9.67 12.81 0.17
CA THR A 213 10.05 12.48 1.55
C THR A 213 11.47 11.94 1.61
N TRP A 214 11.77 10.88 0.86
CA TRP A 214 13.11 10.28 0.96
C TRP A 214 14.19 11.14 0.30
N SER A 215 13.92 11.77 -0.86
CA SER A 215 14.92 12.62 -1.52
C SER A 215 15.28 13.85 -0.70
N SER A 216 14.31 14.49 -0.05
CA SER A 216 14.58 15.62 0.85
C SER A 216 15.52 15.24 2.01
N LEU A 217 15.39 14.04 2.55
CA LEU A 217 16.23 13.53 3.64
C LEU A 217 17.64 13.14 3.15
N VAL A 218 17.76 12.60 1.93
CA VAL A 218 19.04 12.20 1.33
C VAL A 218 19.83 13.42 0.87
N ASP A 219 19.17 14.31 0.13
CA ASP A 219 19.81 15.46 -0.53
C ASP A 219 19.95 16.67 0.39
N VAL A 220 19.47 16.57 1.66
CA VAL A 220 19.42 17.70 2.60
C VAL A 220 18.70 18.89 1.95
N ASN A 221 17.47 18.67 1.50
CA ASN A 221 16.73 19.64 0.71
C ASN A 221 15.21 19.57 0.94
N PHE A 222 14.72 20.16 2.02
CA PHE A 222 13.28 20.17 2.33
C PHE A 222 12.42 21.02 1.40
N TRP A 223 12.98 21.71 0.42
CA TRP A 223 12.20 22.43 -0.59
C TRP A 223 11.39 21.46 -1.46
N GLU A 224 11.91 20.24 -1.70
CA GLU A 224 11.20 19.23 -2.47
C GLU A 224 9.99 18.69 -1.69
N LEU A 225 10.16 18.34 -0.40
CA LEU A 225 9.05 17.95 0.45
C LEU A 225 7.99 19.04 0.58
N ALA A 226 8.44 20.29 0.78
CA ALA A 226 7.53 21.44 0.84
C ALA A 226 6.69 21.56 -0.44
N HIS A 227 7.33 21.42 -1.61
CA HIS A 227 6.62 21.48 -2.89
C HIS A 227 5.57 20.36 -3.02
N ALA A 228 5.90 19.13 -2.61
CA ALA A 228 4.95 18.02 -2.63
C ALA A 228 3.79 18.23 -1.65
N LEU A 229 4.04 18.78 -0.46
CA LEU A 229 3.00 19.11 0.52
C LEU A 229 2.06 20.21 0.01
N GLU A 230 2.59 21.26 -0.64
CA GLU A 230 1.81 22.35 -1.24
C GLU A 230 0.89 21.85 -2.38
N ARG A 231 1.21 20.70 -2.98
CA ARG A 231 0.45 20.06 -4.06
C ARG A 231 -0.33 18.82 -3.61
N HIS A 232 -0.33 18.55 -2.31
CA HIS A 232 -0.98 17.35 -1.77
C HIS A 232 -2.48 17.33 -2.12
N PRO A 233 -3.00 16.25 -2.74
CA PRO A 233 -4.38 16.25 -3.23
C PRO A 233 -5.38 16.33 -2.07
N ALA A 234 -6.37 17.23 -2.22
CA ALA A 234 -7.44 17.39 -1.25
C ALA A 234 -8.76 16.72 -1.68
N ASP A 235 -8.89 16.44 -2.98
CA ASP A 235 -10.16 16.04 -3.61
C ASP A 235 -10.34 14.51 -3.72
N VAL A 236 -9.26 13.75 -3.57
CA VAL A 236 -9.24 12.28 -3.50
C VAL A 236 -8.42 11.89 -2.27
N LEU A 237 -8.80 10.83 -1.58
CA LEU A 237 -8.06 10.42 -0.38
C LEU A 237 -6.66 9.94 -0.77
N PRO A 238 -5.56 10.58 -0.28
CA PRO A 238 -4.23 10.09 -0.55
C PRO A 238 -3.96 8.80 0.25
N ASN A 239 -3.48 7.74 -0.40
CA ASN A 239 -2.82 6.66 0.30
C ASN A 239 -1.33 6.99 0.39
N THR A 240 -0.85 7.26 1.59
CA THR A 240 0.52 7.68 1.86
C THR A 240 1.38 6.53 2.33
N PHE A 241 2.64 6.51 1.91
CA PHE A 241 3.62 5.47 2.28
C PHE A 241 5.04 6.01 2.17
N VAL A 242 5.99 5.34 2.81
CA VAL A 242 7.43 5.60 2.70
C VAL A 242 8.19 4.44 2.07
N GLY A 243 7.53 3.31 1.89
CA GLY A 243 8.01 2.12 1.22
C GLY A 243 6.87 1.23 0.76
N ASN A 244 7.11 0.42 -0.26
CA ASN A 244 6.24 -0.66 -0.73
C ASN A 244 7.09 -1.77 -1.36
N HIS A 245 6.46 -2.75 -2.00
CA HIS A 245 7.13 -3.90 -2.58
C HIS A 245 7.87 -3.61 -3.91
N ASP A 246 7.75 -2.39 -4.46
CA ASP A 246 8.31 -1.99 -5.75
C ASP A 246 9.42 -0.94 -5.65
N VAL A 247 9.78 -0.53 -4.43
CA VAL A 247 10.77 0.50 -4.21
C VAL A 247 11.82 0.05 -3.20
N ASP A 248 12.95 0.75 -3.15
CA ASP A 248 13.97 0.53 -2.14
C ASP A 248 13.41 0.70 -0.74
N ARG A 249 13.90 -0.10 0.21
CA ARG A 249 13.55 0.03 1.62
C ARG A 249 13.96 1.39 2.15
N ILE A 250 13.04 2.05 2.86
CA ILE A 250 13.29 3.41 3.36
C ILE A 250 14.53 3.49 4.25
N ALA A 251 14.78 2.48 5.08
CA ALA A 251 15.98 2.45 5.93
C ALA A 251 17.29 2.36 5.11
N SER A 252 17.28 1.68 3.96
CA SER A 252 18.43 1.66 3.03
C SER A 252 18.64 2.99 2.35
N THR A 253 17.55 3.70 2.04
CA THR A 253 17.59 4.96 1.29
C THR A 253 18.04 6.12 2.15
N VAL A 254 17.41 6.31 3.33
CA VAL A 254 17.65 7.52 4.15
C VAL A 254 18.63 7.28 5.31
N GLY A 255 18.93 6.03 5.65
CA GLY A 255 19.74 5.66 6.79
C GLY A 255 18.96 5.60 8.10
N GLU A 256 19.54 4.90 9.09
CA GLU A 256 18.93 4.64 10.39
C GLU A 256 18.64 5.93 11.18
N ASP A 257 19.49 6.94 11.03
CA ASP A 257 19.39 8.23 11.71
C ASP A 257 18.20 9.09 11.25
N LYS A 258 17.69 8.86 10.03
CA LYS A 258 16.63 9.68 9.42
C LYS A 258 15.33 8.91 9.18
N VAL A 259 15.30 7.58 9.35
CA VAL A 259 14.10 6.79 9.09
C VAL A 259 12.88 7.23 9.92
N VAL A 260 13.09 7.70 11.14
CA VAL A 260 12.02 8.23 12.00
C VAL A 260 11.41 9.50 11.43
N LEU A 261 12.20 10.34 10.71
CA LEU A 261 11.67 11.53 10.06
C LEU A 261 10.70 11.17 8.92
N ALA A 262 11.06 10.15 8.14
CA ALA A 262 10.16 9.64 7.09
C ALA A 262 8.85 9.08 7.70
N ALA A 263 8.94 8.30 8.77
CA ALA A 263 7.79 7.79 9.51
C ALA A 263 6.93 8.91 10.12
N ALA A 264 7.55 9.99 10.59
CA ALA A 264 6.85 11.15 11.13
C ALA A 264 6.07 11.90 10.04
N VAL A 265 6.64 12.10 8.86
CA VAL A 265 5.90 12.63 7.70
C VAL A 265 4.70 11.74 7.42
N LEU A 266 4.92 10.42 7.24
CA LEU A 266 3.85 9.45 6.96
C LEU A 266 2.67 9.55 7.92
N MET A 267 2.94 9.69 9.22
CA MET A 267 1.90 9.66 10.25
C MET A 267 1.24 11.02 10.50
N THR A 268 1.81 12.13 10.04
CA THR A 268 1.30 13.48 10.33
C THR A 268 0.68 14.20 9.13
N VAL A 269 0.95 13.77 7.90
CA VAL A 269 0.32 14.34 6.69
C VAL A 269 -1.13 13.87 6.51
N PRO A 270 -1.97 14.60 5.75
CA PRO A 270 -3.30 14.11 5.38
C PRO A 270 -3.23 12.81 4.58
N GLY A 271 -4.29 12.00 4.67
CA GLY A 271 -4.41 10.76 3.88
C GLY A 271 -4.58 9.50 4.74
N MET A 272 -4.45 8.36 4.12
CA MET A 272 -4.57 7.02 4.69
C MET A 272 -3.19 6.34 4.64
N PRO A 273 -2.48 6.19 5.77
CA PRO A 273 -1.12 5.67 5.78
C PRO A 273 -1.06 4.17 5.58
N SER A 274 -0.01 3.74 4.88
CA SER A 274 0.34 2.35 4.64
C SER A 274 1.79 2.12 5.07
N ILE A 275 2.04 1.12 5.91
CA ILE A 275 3.36 0.71 6.40
C ILE A 275 3.72 -0.60 5.72
N TYR A 276 4.78 -0.63 4.96
CA TYR A 276 5.24 -1.84 4.32
C TYR A 276 5.96 -2.73 5.35
N TYR A 277 5.59 -4.02 5.40
CA TYR A 277 6.10 -4.95 6.41
C TYR A 277 7.62 -4.92 6.54
N GLY A 278 8.10 -4.81 7.75
CA GLY A 278 9.51 -4.70 8.08
C GLY A 278 10.08 -3.28 8.09
N ASP A 279 9.40 -2.27 7.49
CA ASP A 279 9.88 -0.88 7.58
C ASP A 279 9.82 -0.38 9.03
N GLU A 280 8.86 -0.84 9.82
CA GLU A 280 8.75 -0.59 11.25
C GLU A 280 9.85 -1.27 12.10
N GLN A 281 10.60 -2.20 11.49
CA GLN A 281 11.76 -2.88 12.09
C GLN A 281 13.10 -2.40 11.49
N GLY A 282 13.05 -1.46 10.54
CA GLY A 282 14.23 -0.98 9.83
C GLY A 282 14.82 -2.00 8.87
N PHE A 283 13.99 -2.85 8.26
CA PHE A 283 14.45 -3.77 7.23
C PHE A 283 15.11 -3.01 6.09
N THR A 284 16.21 -3.55 5.60
CA THR A 284 17.00 -2.97 4.52
C THR A 284 16.85 -3.80 3.25
N GLY A 285 17.06 -3.18 2.10
CA GLY A 285 17.05 -3.80 0.79
C GLY A 285 17.08 -2.72 -0.29
N VAL A 286 17.83 -2.98 -1.35
CA VAL A 286 17.92 -2.12 -2.53
C VAL A 286 17.58 -2.97 -3.74
N ARG A 287 16.71 -2.48 -4.61
CA ARG A 287 16.32 -3.18 -5.84
C ARG A 287 17.52 -3.37 -6.75
N GLY A 288 17.61 -4.54 -7.34
CA GLY A 288 18.61 -4.83 -8.36
C GLY A 288 18.17 -4.35 -9.75
N GLU A 289 19.00 -4.70 -10.76
CA GLU A 289 18.72 -4.44 -12.18
C GLU A 289 18.35 -5.72 -12.95
N SER A 290 18.34 -6.88 -12.26
CA SER A 290 18.09 -8.18 -12.86
C SER A 290 16.62 -8.59 -12.77
N TRP A 291 16.26 -9.72 -13.39
CA TRP A 291 14.95 -10.36 -13.27
C TRP A 291 14.52 -10.71 -11.82
N SER A 292 15.47 -10.71 -10.87
CA SER A 292 15.23 -10.88 -9.44
C SER A 292 15.39 -9.56 -8.67
N ALA A 293 15.24 -8.44 -9.34
CA ALA A 293 15.47 -7.09 -8.81
C ALA A 293 14.79 -6.82 -7.47
N ASP A 294 13.57 -7.33 -7.31
CA ASP A 294 12.73 -7.01 -6.16
C ASP A 294 12.94 -7.93 -4.94
N ASP A 295 13.69 -9.02 -5.07
CA ASP A 295 13.84 -10.00 -3.98
C ASP A 295 14.44 -9.37 -2.71
N ALA A 296 15.40 -8.44 -2.89
CA ALA A 296 16.05 -7.77 -1.78
C ALA A 296 15.10 -6.86 -0.96
N VAL A 297 14.04 -6.34 -1.59
CA VAL A 297 13.04 -5.49 -0.92
C VAL A 297 11.82 -6.27 -0.45
N ARG A 298 11.74 -7.58 -0.75
CA ARG A 298 10.65 -8.49 -0.39
C ARG A 298 11.14 -9.65 0.49
N PRO A 299 11.79 -9.40 1.65
CA PRO A 299 12.36 -10.47 2.48
C PRO A 299 11.27 -11.35 3.08
N THR A 300 11.62 -12.60 3.34
CA THR A 300 10.77 -13.52 4.10
C THR A 300 10.72 -13.09 5.57
N LEU A 301 9.52 -13.07 6.15
CA LEU A 301 9.32 -12.89 7.58
C LEU A 301 9.79 -14.14 8.34
N PRO A 302 10.34 -14.00 9.56
CA PRO A 302 10.58 -15.14 10.42
C PRO A 302 9.26 -15.85 10.81
N ALA A 303 9.34 -17.02 11.38
CA ALA A 303 8.14 -17.79 11.72
C ALA A 303 7.21 -17.07 12.72
N SER A 304 7.78 -16.18 13.53
CA SER A 304 7.02 -15.34 14.46
C SER A 304 7.72 -14.02 14.75
N PRO A 305 6.99 -12.99 15.23
CA PRO A 305 7.59 -11.72 15.66
C PRO A 305 8.66 -11.88 16.76
N ALA A 306 8.58 -12.94 17.56
CA ALA A 306 9.57 -13.21 18.61
C ALA A 306 10.97 -13.53 18.07
N GLU A 307 11.07 -13.88 16.81
CA GLU A 307 12.33 -14.17 16.10
C GLU A 307 12.93 -12.94 15.40
N LEU A 308 12.25 -11.79 15.47
CA LEU A 308 12.78 -10.54 14.95
C LEU A 308 14.05 -10.11 15.67
N SER A 309 14.95 -9.46 14.94
CA SER A 309 16.16 -8.89 15.56
C SER A 309 15.79 -7.81 16.58
N PRO A 310 16.37 -7.84 17.80
CA PRO A 310 16.15 -6.80 18.78
C PRO A 310 16.66 -5.40 18.33
N LEU A 311 17.47 -5.35 17.29
CA LEU A 311 18.00 -4.09 16.75
C LEU A 311 16.90 -3.19 16.17
N GLY A 312 15.77 -3.75 15.71
CA GLY A 312 14.64 -2.98 15.20
C GLY A 312 13.64 -2.49 16.26
N SER A 313 13.75 -2.96 17.51
CA SER A 313 12.75 -2.71 18.56
C SER A 313 12.54 -1.23 18.89
N TRP A 314 13.59 -0.42 18.78
CA TRP A 314 13.51 1.02 19.02
C TRP A 314 12.65 1.70 17.94
N LEU A 315 12.81 1.30 16.67
CA LEU A 315 12.06 1.87 15.55
C LEU A 315 10.59 1.43 15.60
N PHE A 316 10.33 0.18 15.96
CA PHE A 316 8.98 -0.31 16.24
C PHE A 316 8.28 0.55 17.29
N THR A 317 8.96 0.87 18.39
CA THR A 317 8.43 1.75 19.45
C THR A 317 8.15 3.16 18.93
N GLU A 318 9.02 3.71 18.06
CA GLU A 318 8.78 5.00 17.43
C GLU A 318 7.58 4.97 16.48
N TYR A 319 7.42 3.91 15.69
CA TYR A 319 6.22 3.74 14.87
C TYR A 319 4.95 3.67 15.72
N GLN A 320 4.95 2.90 16.83
CA GLN A 320 3.83 2.87 17.78
C GLN A 320 3.49 4.27 18.34
N ARG A 321 4.52 5.04 18.70
CA ARG A 321 4.35 6.42 19.19
C ARG A 321 3.70 7.31 18.12
N LEU A 322 4.20 7.26 16.89
CA LEU A 322 3.70 8.05 15.76
C LEU A 322 2.28 7.62 15.33
N ILE A 323 2.01 6.32 15.29
CA ILE A 323 0.67 5.78 15.06
C ILE A 323 -0.28 6.24 16.17
N GLY A 324 0.19 6.28 17.42
CA GLY A 324 -0.56 6.84 18.56
C GLY A 324 -0.92 8.31 18.35
N VAL A 325 -0.03 9.13 17.78
CA VAL A 325 -0.35 10.51 17.37
C VAL A 325 -1.45 10.51 16.32
N ARG A 326 -1.28 9.71 15.25
CA ARG A 326 -2.26 9.61 14.16
C ARG A 326 -3.64 9.20 14.66
N ARG A 327 -3.73 8.19 15.54
CA ARG A 327 -5.00 7.69 16.07
C ARG A 327 -5.73 8.70 16.93
N ARG A 328 -5.01 9.48 17.74
CA ARG A 328 -5.60 10.57 18.53
C ARG A 328 -6.07 11.74 17.67
N ASN A 329 -5.54 11.87 16.46
CA ASN A 329 -5.83 12.93 15.49
C ASN A 329 -6.41 12.32 14.19
N ALA A 330 -7.48 11.52 14.33
CA ALA A 330 -8.11 10.84 13.18
C ALA A 330 -8.65 11.81 12.11
N TRP A 331 -8.87 13.08 12.45
CA TRP A 331 -9.21 14.17 11.55
C TRP A 331 -8.12 14.44 10.49
N LEU A 332 -6.87 14.09 10.77
CA LEU A 332 -5.75 14.20 9.83
C LEU A 332 -6.02 13.52 8.48
N THR A 333 -6.86 12.50 8.44
CA THR A 333 -7.20 11.79 7.21
C THR A 333 -7.68 12.72 6.10
N ARG A 334 -8.45 13.76 6.44
CA ARG A 334 -9.03 14.72 5.50
C ARG A 334 -8.64 16.17 5.79
N ALA A 335 -7.55 16.34 6.53
CA ALA A 335 -7.01 17.66 6.84
C ALA A 335 -6.48 18.37 5.60
N THR A 336 -6.32 19.67 5.73
CA THR A 336 -5.51 20.48 4.83
C THR A 336 -4.09 20.57 5.39
N VAL A 337 -3.08 20.59 4.52
CA VAL A 337 -1.69 20.81 4.91
C VAL A 337 -1.19 22.14 4.37
N GLU A 338 -0.43 22.87 5.18
CA GLU A 338 0.29 24.07 4.76
C GLU A 338 1.74 24.04 5.27
N VAL A 339 2.66 24.54 4.47
CA VAL A 339 4.07 24.69 4.85
C VAL A 339 4.23 26.06 5.51
N LEU A 340 4.70 26.08 6.77
CA LEU A 340 4.89 27.29 7.55
C LEU A 340 6.27 27.91 7.32
N ASP A 341 7.31 27.07 7.31
CA ASP A 341 8.70 27.47 7.07
C ASP A 341 9.51 26.34 6.45
N LYS A 342 10.52 26.67 5.69
CA LYS A 342 11.42 25.71 5.05
C LYS A 342 12.79 26.27 4.76
N THR A 343 13.78 25.43 4.96
CA THR A 343 15.17 25.64 4.54
C THR A 343 15.68 24.36 3.88
N ASN A 344 16.95 24.25 3.60
CA ASN A 344 17.53 22.97 3.18
C ASN A 344 17.49 21.93 4.33
N GLU A 345 17.72 22.36 5.57
CA GLU A 345 17.90 21.48 6.74
C GLU A 345 16.69 21.42 7.67
N THR A 346 15.69 22.27 7.48
CA THR A 346 14.50 22.34 8.33
C THR A 346 13.23 22.50 7.52
N ILE A 347 12.14 21.91 8.01
CA ILE A 347 10.78 22.17 7.54
C ILE A 347 9.80 22.18 8.70
N SER A 348 8.88 23.14 8.68
CA SER A 348 7.72 23.18 9.55
C SER A 348 6.46 23.18 8.70
N PHE A 349 5.55 22.26 8.95
CA PHE A 349 4.25 22.23 8.30
C PHE A 349 3.14 21.97 9.31
N ARG A 350 1.95 22.44 8.99
CA ARG A 350 0.75 22.31 9.81
C ARG A 350 -0.35 21.61 9.03
N CYS A 351 -0.98 20.63 9.67
CA CYS A 351 -2.25 20.06 9.21
C CYS A 351 -3.40 20.61 10.05
N PHE A 352 -4.55 20.89 9.44
CA PHE A 352 -5.71 21.47 10.11
C PHE A 352 -7.03 21.12 9.41
N ASP A 353 -8.15 21.15 10.15
CA ASP A 353 -9.50 20.92 9.65
C ASP A 353 -10.53 22.01 10.04
N GLY A 354 -10.06 23.15 10.56
CA GLY A 354 -10.86 24.26 11.05
C GLY A 354 -11.12 24.23 12.55
N GLU A 355 -11.12 23.08 13.19
CA GLU A 355 -11.29 22.93 14.66
C GLU A 355 -9.98 22.47 15.31
N HIS A 356 -9.22 21.66 14.61
CA HIS A 356 -8.01 21.04 15.10
C HIS A 356 -6.80 21.47 14.28
N SER A 357 -5.64 21.43 14.89
CA SER A 357 -4.38 21.74 14.23
C SER A 357 -3.25 20.90 14.83
N LEU A 358 -2.37 20.38 13.96
CA LEU A 358 -1.17 19.64 14.34
C LEU A 358 0.00 20.17 13.54
N GLN A 359 1.04 20.62 14.23
CA GLN A 359 2.28 21.09 13.61
C GLN A 359 3.36 20.02 13.74
N THR A 360 4.12 19.84 12.67
CA THR A 360 5.28 18.94 12.60
C THR A 360 6.50 19.75 12.15
N ASP A 361 7.54 19.74 12.97
CA ASP A 361 8.82 20.35 12.69
C ASP A 361 9.87 19.27 12.51
N LEU A 362 10.58 19.27 11.40
CA LEU A 362 11.69 18.37 11.09
C LEU A 362 12.97 19.16 10.93
N TRP A 363 14.09 18.57 11.39
CA TRP A 363 15.42 19.14 11.18
C TRP A 363 16.45 18.04 10.98
N LEU A 364 17.51 18.35 10.22
CA LEU A 364 18.60 17.42 9.89
C LEU A 364 19.88 17.69 10.66
N SER A 365 20.06 18.92 11.17
CA SER A 365 21.29 19.38 11.82
C SER A 365 20.99 19.99 13.19
N PRO A 366 21.86 19.85 14.23
CA PRO A 366 23.10 19.08 14.22
C PRO A 366 22.89 17.55 14.29
N THR A 367 21.74 17.10 14.74
CA THR A 367 21.30 15.69 14.77
C THR A 367 19.87 15.64 14.27
N PRO A 368 19.53 14.74 13.33
CA PRO A 368 18.17 14.62 12.81
C PRO A 368 17.15 14.47 13.93
N GLY A 369 16.01 15.15 13.79
CA GLY A 369 14.96 15.07 14.80
C GLY A 369 13.62 15.61 14.32
N VAL A 370 12.58 15.27 15.09
CA VAL A 370 11.20 15.67 14.85
C VAL A 370 10.54 16.15 16.14
N ARG A 371 9.71 17.19 16.00
CA ARG A 371 8.78 17.65 17.05
C ARG A 371 7.38 17.67 16.45
N ILE A 372 6.41 17.14 17.20
CA ILE A 372 5.00 17.14 16.82
C ILE A 372 4.21 17.73 18.01
N HIS A 373 3.42 18.74 17.77
CA HIS A 373 2.64 19.41 18.80
C HIS A 373 1.30 19.91 18.25
N ALA A 374 0.31 20.07 19.16
CA ALA A 374 -0.95 20.68 18.77
C ALA A 374 -0.68 22.12 18.27
N GLY A 375 -1.17 22.44 17.10
CA GLY A 375 -1.08 23.77 16.53
C GLY A 375 -2.21 24.62 17.09
N GLY A 376 -1.86 25.72 17.72
CA GLY A 376 -2.81 26.69 18.23
C GLY A 376 -2.87 26.67 19.74
N ASP A 377 -2.11 27.59 20.31
CA ASP A 377 -2.44 28.60 21.29
C ASP A 377 -1.12 29.37 21.56
N GLU A 378 -0.86 30.43 20.80
CA GLU A 378 -0.09 31.55 21.29
C GLU A 378 -1.04 32.56 21.93
#